data_08439430a297f572d5eb7e2c32b55204
#
_entry.id   08439430a297f572d5eb7e2c32b55204
#
_cell.length_a   1.000
_cell.length_b   1.000
_cell.length_c   1.000
_cell.angle_alpha   90.00
_cell.angle_beta   90.00
_cell.angle_gamma   90.00
#
_symmetry.space_group_name_H-M   'P 1'
#
loop_
_entity.id
_entity.type
_entity.pdbx_description
1 polymer ?
#
loop_
_entity_poly.entity_id
_entity_poly.type
_entity_poly.pdbx_seq_one_letter_code
_entity_poly.pdbx_strand_id
1 'polypeptide(L)'
;MALFWGCAALQAGADADVAQDPGSASPLNRSVRFLCQMMDRYHTRFDIYSEVGAGGNHFPCLARMPQEDSGAWMDVCCTGTAHSGGSSIECGYERGGSPWGGFYFLNGVLGPGDRYPQQNWGTEPDAGYDLTGAKRLVFWARGRDGGERVEFFCGGVGWSVDFRGRSIEPVTSYPDSLPKVSTGFIRLTREWKEYSIDLRGMDLSHVIGGFGWVVDSYRNRGRKSVVFYLDDVWIELPRTDALRFMASFETGGALVGFDNVMRNVAFTYDNAMALIAFLAEGGQDSRRRARILADSLVYAAYHDRGSSGVRLRNAYMCGDLQTFPGWGLKNGDPVARLPNFWDCRDQEVYEDRMAVSSYAGNVAWAMIALLAAHRHLGDVEYLRCAADLGQWVVEVCRDERGAAGFCGGIEGWETGLQRVGWKATEHNLDLMVAFYRLAAATGDRSWLRYAREAESFVESMWDGREGKFWTGTLEDGITINTNVVPLDVQTWSVLAFGAGINGAAVCIDYALSHHVCGGGVDFNRDCDGIWYEGTAQLALAALQLGRTGLFERMLATIEAAQLESGAVPAASVDGLTTGFKVSVEGNPDWVYYHRGHVGATAWYVLARLGVNPFWF
;
A
#
# COMPACT_ATOMS: atom_id res chain seq x y z
N MET A 1 -20.64 8.80 35.66
CA MET A 1 -21.31 10.10 35.64
C MET A 1 -21.40 10.50 34.16
N ALA A 2 -22.58 10.47 33.56
CA ALA A 2 -22.76 10.63 32.14
C ALA A 2 -22.76 12.12 31.78
N LEU A 3 -21.88 12.53 30.89
CA LEU A 3 -21.97 13.81 30.21
C LEU A 3 -22.19 13.57 28.73
N PHE A 4 -23.44 13.70 28.31
CA PHE A 4 -23.84 13.84 26.91
C PHE A 4 -23.34 15.19 26.37
N TRP A 5 -22.49 15.17 25.34
CA TRP A 5 -22.26 16.31 24.49
C TRP A 5 -22.92 16.07 23.16
N GLY A 6 -23.92 16.86 22.84
CA GLY A 6 -24.58 16.86 21.56
C GLY A 6 -23.68 17.45 20.48
N CYS A 7 -23.29 16.64 19.50
CA CYS A 7 -22.78 17.13 18.23
C CYS A 7 -23.93 17.68 17.42
N ALA A 8 -23.94 18.99 17.17
CA ALA A 8 -24.74 19.59 16.12
C ALA A 8 -24.14 19.18 14.78
N ALA A 9 -24.79 18.25 14.09
CA ALA A 9 -24.46 17.90 12.72
C ALA A 9 -24.79 19.07 11.80
N LEU A 10 -23.77 19.69 11.24
CA LEU A 10 -23.90 20.49 10.02
C LEU A 10 -24.17 19.52 8.88
N GLN A 11 -25.44 19.41 8.49
CA GLN A 11 -25.84 18.77 7.23
C GLN A 11 -25.31 19.61 6.07
N ALA A 12 -24.19 19.21 5.50
CA ALA A 12 -23.81 19.62 4.16
C ALA A 12 -24.58 18.74 3.17
N GLY A 13 -25.46 19.35 2.40
CA GLY A 13 -26.29 18.68 1.40
C GLY A 13 -25.43 18.00 0.34
N ALA A 14 -25.65 16.71 0.18
CA ALA A 14 -25.26 15.96 -1.00
C ALA A 14 -26.27 16.29 -2.10
N ASP A 15 -25.77 16.81 -3.23
CA ASP A 15 -26.24 16.41 -4.57
C ASP A 15 -25.45 17.18 -5.65
N ALA A 16 -24.98 16.43 -6.58
CA ALA A 16 -24.68 16.71 -7.96
C ALA A 16 -23.28 16.29 -8.38
N ASP A 17 -23.20 15.16 -9.08
CA ASP A 17 -22.16 14.86 -10.08
C ASP A 17 -22.17 15.95 -11.17
N VAL A 18 -21.51 17.04 -10.90
CA VAL A 18 -21.09 17.99 -11.93
C VAL A 18 -19.58 17.86 -12.02
N ALA A 19 -19.09 17.46 -13.18
CA ALA A 19 -17.68 17.51 -13.51
C ALA A 19 -17.16 18.94 -13.30
N GLN A 20 -16.68 19.22 -12.09
CA GLN A 20 -16.02 20.48 -11.75
C GLN A 20 -14.62 20.49 -12.31
N ASP A 21 -14.24 21.62 -12.91
CA ASP A 21 -12.88 21.92 -13.33
C ASP A 21 -11.89 21.54 -12.20
N PRO A 22 -10.83 20.73 -12.47
CA PRO A 22 -9.87 20.30 -11.46
C PRO A 22 -9.26 21.42 -10.60
N GLY A 23 -9.22 22.65 -11.15
CA GLY A 23 -8.69 23.83 -10.47
C GLY A 23 -9.62 24.49 -9.43
N SER A 24 -10.91 24.13 -9.36
CA SER A 24 -11.92 24.75 -8.49
C SER A 24 -12.25 23.94 -7.22
N ALA A 25 -11.73 22.73 -7.07
CA ALA A 25 -12.02 21.87 -5.93
C ALA A 25 -11.30 22.37 -4.66
N SER A 26 -12.00 22.31 -3.50
CA SER A 26 -11.39 22.67 -2.21
C SER A 26 -10.18 21.76 -1.88
N PRO A 27 -9.22 22.21 -1.05
CA PRO A 27 -8.10 21.38 -0.62
C PRO A 27 -8.54 20.02 -0.03
N LEU A 28 -9.60 20.02 0.78
CA LEU A 28 -10.20 18.79 1.33
C LEU A 28 -10.65 17.84 0.20
N ASN A 29 -11.41 18.34 -0.77
CA ASN A 29 -11.90 17.51 -1.87
C ASN A 29 -10.77 16.96 -2.75
N ARG A 30 -9.69 17.72 -2.93
CA ARG A 30 -8.49 17.23 -3.63
C ARG A 30 -7.84 16.08 -2.87
N SER A 31 -7.69 16.19 -1.54
CA SER A 31 -7.12 15.12 -0.69
C SER A 31 -7.99 13.86 -0.67
N VAL A 32 -9.31 13.98 -0.56
CA VAL A 32 -10.21 12.82 -0.66
C VAL A 32 -10.09 12.16 -2.03
N ARG A 33 -10.04 12.98 -3.11
CA ARG A 33 -9.81 12.44 -4.47
C ARG A 33 -8.48 11.71 -4.60
N PHE A 34 -7.41 12.25 -4.02
CA PHE A 34 -6.11 11.58 -3.98
C PHE A 34 -6.19 10.20 -3.32
N LEU A 35 -6.80 10.09 -2.13
CA LEU A 35 -6.99 8.80 -1.45
C LEU A 35 -7.80 7.83 -2.34
N CYS A 36 -8.84 8.31 -3.03
CA CYS A 36 -9.60 7.50 -3.98
C CYS A 36 -8.73 7.00 -5.14
N GLN A 37 -7.90 7.87 -5.72
CA GLN A 37 -7.00 7.54 -6.82
C GLN A 37 -5.93 6.53 -6.40
N MET A 38 -5.33 6.70 -5.20
CA MET A 38 -4.36 5.75 -4.67
C MET A 38 -4.98 4.35 -4.48
N MET A 39 -6.24 4.28 -4.05
CA MET A 39 -6.95 3.01 -3.88
C MET A 39 -7.30 2.34 -5.22
N ASP A 40 -7.54 3.11 -6.28
CA ASP A 40 -7.91 2.60 -7.60
C ASP A 40 -6.71 2.42 -8.55
N ARG A 41 -5.54 2.95 -8.20
CA ARG A 41 -4.35 3.04 -9.06
C ARG A 41 -3.97 1.70 -9.71
N TYR A 42 -3.93 0.62 -8.94
CA TYR A 42 -3.55 -0.71 -9.41
C TYR A 42 -4.76 -1.65 -9.58
N HIS A 43 -5.99 -1.11 -9.54
CA HIS A 43 -7.20 -1.90 -9.65
C HIS A 43 -7.91 -1.70 -10.98
N THR A 44 -8.31 -0.46 -11.32
CA THR A 44 -8.96 -0.17 -12.62
C THR A 44 -7.97 -0.17 -13.77
N ARG A 45 -6.71 0.10 -13.48
CA ARG A 45 -5.56 -0.14 -14.33
C ARG A 45 -4.88 -1.42 -13.84
N PHE A 46 -5.26 -2.55 -14.41
CA PHE A 46 -4.69 -3.87 -14.11
C PHE A 46 -3.36 -4.01 -14.86
N ASP A 47 -2.28 -3.58 -14.23
CA ASP A 47 -0.97 -3.53 -14.85
C ASP A 47 -0.43 -4.95 -15.12
N ILE A 48 0.13 -5.15 -16.31
CA ILE A 48 0.97 -6.30 -16.66
C ILE A 48 2.42 -5.90 -16.49
N TYR A 49 2.74 -4.66 -16.85
CA TYR A 49 4.03 -4.05 -16.62
C TYR A 49 3.87 -2.52 -16.52
N SER A 50 4.29 -1.95 -15.41
CA SER A 50 4.41 -0.49 -15.22
C SER A 50 5.85 -0.08 -14.91
N GLU A 51 6.54 -0.87 -14.11
CA GLU A 51 7.94 -0.77 -13.74
C GLU A 51 8.45 -2.16 -13.40
N VAL A 52 9.75 -2.40 -13.50
CA VAL A 52 10.33 -3.66 -13.04
C VAL A 52 10.02 -3.89 -11.56
N GLY A 53 9.49 -5.05 -11.22
CA GLY A 53 9.16 -5.43 -9.85
C GLY A 53 8.04 -4.61 -9.19
N ALA A 54 7.24 -3.84 -9.93
CA ALA A 54 6.11 -3.13 -9.37
C ALA A 54 5.04 -4.10 -8.84
N GLY A 55 4.53 -3.82 -7.64
CA GLY A 55 3.57 -4.70 -6.94
C GLY A 55 2.21 -4.82 -7.61
N GLY A 56 1.85 -3.85 -8.44
CA GLY A 56 0.66 -3.89 -9.28
C GLY A 56 0.81 -4.73 -10.55
N ASN A 57 2.00 -5.24 -10.87
CA ASN A 57 2.21 -6.07 -12.06
C ASN A 57 1.59 -7.46 -11.91
N HIS A 58 0.93 -7.90 -12.97
CA HIS A 58 0.30 -9.21 -13.09
C HIS A 58 0.93 -9.99 -14.25
N PHE A 59 0.65 -11.29 -14.36
CA PHE A 59 1.24 -12.17 -15.39
C PHE A 59 2.79 -12.19 -15.36
N PRO A 60 3.42 -12.45 -14.19
CA PRO A 60 4.87 -12.31 -14.04
C PRO A 60 5.69 -13.49 -14.56
N CYS A 61 5.04 -14.59 -15.00
CA CYS A 61 5.72 -15.74 -15.56
C CYS A 61 6.00 -15.53 -17.06
N LEU A 62 7.26 -15.27 -17.39
CA LEU A 62 7.68 -14.99 -18.77
C LEU A 62 8.03 -16.27 -19.49
N ALA A 63 7.32 -16.58 -20.57
CA ALA A 63 7.52 -17.81 -21.35
C ALA A 63 8.01 -17.48 -22.77
N ARG A 64 9.24 -17.89 -23.07
CA ARG A 64 9.84 -17.73 -24.42
C ARG A 64 9.23 -18.74 -25.41
N MET A 65 8.96 -18.29 -26.62
CA MET A 65 8.39 -19.07 -27.70
C MET A 65 9.21 -18.97 -29.00
N PRO A 66 9.51 -20.10 -29.68
CA PRO A 66 9.56 -21.43 -29.12
C PRO A 66 10.57 -21.49 -27.97
N GLN A 67 10.49 -22.50 -27.12
CA GLN A 67 11.36 -22.61 -25.94
C GLN A 67 12.84 -22.75 -26.33
N GLU A 68 13.11 -23.48 -27.39
CA GLU A 68 14.45 -23.71 -27.93
C GLU A 68 14.65 -22.92 -29.22
N ASP A 69 15.86 -22.43 -29.44
CA ASP A 69 16.34 -21.77 -30.67
C ASP A 69 15.44 -20.63 -31.22
N SER A 70 14.65 -19.99 -30.34
CA SER A 70 13.73 -18.95 -30.80
C SER A 70 14.43 -17.67 -31.29
N GLY A 71 15.67 -17.42 -30.86
CA GLY A 71 16.35 -16.14 -31.06
C GLY A 71 15.70 -14.96 -30.33
N ALA A 72 14.57 -15.15 -29.65
CA ALA A 72 13.91 -14.11 -28.88
C ALA A 72 14.56 -13.94 -27.48
N TRP A 73 14.68 -12.68 -27.08
CA TRP A 73 15.18 -12.31 -25.76
C TRP A 73 14.42 -11.09 -25.21
N MET A 74 14.53 -10.86 -23.91
CA MET A 74 13.86 -9.78 -23.22
C MET A 74 14.67 -9.34 -22.00
N ASP A 75 14.80 -8.02 -21.80
CA ASP A 75 15.30 -7.39 -20.58
C ASP A 75 14.16 -6.54 -19.99
N VAL A 76 13.67 -6.94 -18.83
CA VAL A 76 12.56 -6.25 -18.13
C VAL A 76 13.03 -5.08 -17.28
N CYS A 77 14.35 -4.86 -17.14
CA CYS A 77 14.95 -3.79 -16.36
C CYS A 77 15.74 -2.80 -17.24
N CYS A 78 15.29 -2.54 -18.46
CA CYS A 78 15.94 -1.58 -19.35
C CYS A 78 15.76 -0.16 -18.81
N THR A 79 16.86 0.47 -18.36
CA THR A 79 16.89 1.85 -17.86
C THR A 79 17.26 2.87 -18.92
N GLY A 80 17.65 2.41 -20.11
CA GLY A 80 18.17 3.28 -21.19
C GLY A 80 17.11 4.10 -21.89
N THR A 81 15.87 3.65 -21.89
CA THR A 81 14.72 4.35 -22.47
C THR A 81 13.43 3.84 -21.83
N ALA A 82 12.64 4.72 -21.25
CA ALA A 82 11.33 4.44 -20.69
C ALA A 82 10.29 5.40 -21.30
N HIS A 83 9.03 4.98 -21.38
CA HIS A 83 7.91 5.87 -21.68
C HIS A 83 7.53 6.66 -20.44
N SER A 84 7.42 5.97 -19.33
CA SER A 84 7.19 6.55 -18.01
C SER A 84 8.13 5.94 -16.97
N GLY A 85 8.24 6.57 -15.79
CA GLY A 85 9.04 6.02 -14.69
C GLY A 85 10.53 5.86 -15.00
N GLY A 86 11.14 4.79 -14.51
CA GLY A 86 12.58 4.53 -14.55
C GLY A 86 13.01 3.32 -15.38
N SER A 87 12.08 2.44 -15.79
CA SER A 87 12.38 1.24 -16.57
C SER A 87 11.36 0.96 -17.66
N SER A 88 11.78 0.21 -18.66
CA SER A 88 10.92 -0.36 -19.70
C SER A 88 11.39 -1.79 -19.99
N ILE A 89 10.69 -2.48 -20.89
CA ILE A 89 11.10 -3.79 -21.38
C ILE A 89 11.80 -3.61 -22.73
N GLU A 90 13.08 -3.99 -22.83
CA GLU A 90 13.74 -4.14 -24.13
C GLU A 90 13.50 -5.55 -24.65
N CYS A 91 12.90 -5.65 -25.84
CA CYS A 91 12.57 -6.89 -26.53
C CYS A 91 13.42 -7.07 -27.77
N GLY A 92 13.90 -8.26 -28.00
CA GLY A 92 14.69 -8.54 -29.19
C GLY A 92 14.43 -9.89 -29.85
N TYR A 93 14.74 -9.96 -31.12
CA TYR A 93 14.76 -11.19 -31.92
C TYR A 93 15.98 -11.21 -32.81
N GLU A 94 16.82 -12.23 -32.64
CA GLU A 94 17.99 -12.49 -33.50
C GLU A 94 17.66 -13.57 -34.53
N ARG A 95 17.92 -13.27 -35.80
CA ARG A 95 17.70 -14.24 -36.86
C ARG A 95 18.78 -15.33 -36.81
N GLY A 96 18.39 -16.56 -36.50
CA GLY A 96 19.33 -17.67 -36.37
C GLY A 96 18.65 -19.03 -36.51
N GLY A 97 18.11 -19.57 -35.45
CA GLY A 97 17.47 -20.87 -35.40
C GLY A 97 16.05 -20.87 -35.97
N SER A 98 15.08 -20.51 -35.18
CA SER A 98 13.67 -20.45 -35.56
C SER A 98 13.38 -19.27 -36.51
N PRO A 99 12.46 -19.42 -37.50
CA PRO A 99 12.03 -18.33 -38.38
C PRO A 99 11.18 -17.27 -37.66
N TRP A 100 10.80 -17.51 -36.40
CA TRP A 100 10.04 -16.59 -35.55
C TRP A 100 10.42 -16.77 -34.08
N GLY A 101 10.11 -15.77 -33.25
CA GLY A 101 10.29 -15.84 -31.82
C GLY A 101 9.43 -14.80 -31.10
N GLY A 102 9.19 -15.04 -29.83
CA GLY A 102 8.36 -14.14 -29.03
C GLY A 102 8.32 -14.54 -27.56
N PHE A 103 7.45 -13.86 -26.81
CA PHE A 103 7.20 -14.13 -25.39
C PHE A 103 5.71 -14.07 -25.06
N TYR A 104 5.28 -14.90 -24.13
CA TYR A 104 4.06 -14.75 -23.35
C TYR A 104 4.37 -14.22 -21.96
N PHE A 105 3.49 -13.38 -21.46
CA PHE A 105 3.32 -13.00 -20.07
C PHE A 105 2.18 -13.85 -19.53
N LEU A 106 2.53 -14.90 -18.81
CA LEU A 106 1.60 -15.86 -18.23
C LEU A 106 1.39 -15.55 -16.74
N ASN A 107 0.22 -15.91 -16.21
CA ASN A 107 0.06 -15.95 -14.77
C ASN A 107 1.01 -16.98 -14.15
N GLY A 108 1.13 -18.15 -14.75
CA GLY A 108 1.91 -19.27 -14.23
C GLY A 108 1.27 -19.87 -12.99
N VAL A 109 2.02 -20.74 -12.34
CA VAL A 109 1.66 -21.35 -11.05
C VAL A 109 2.86 -21.31 -10.12
N LEU A 110 2.62 -21.16 -8.81
CA LEU A 110 3.65 -21.18 -7.79
C LEU A 110 3.18 -22.10 -6.66
N GLY A 111 3.80 -23.27 -6.57
CA GLY A 111 3.53 -24.28 -5.54
C GLY A 111 4.42 -24.14 -4.30
N PRO A 112 4.15 -24.94 -3.27
CA PRO A 112 4.98 -24.99 -2.07
C PRO A 112 6.42 -25.38 -2.40
N GLY A 113 7.36 -24.50 -2.09
CA GLY A 113 8.80 -24.72 -2.33
C GLY A 113 9.32 -24.21 -3.66
N ASP A 114 8.46 -23.75 -4.54
CA ASP A 114 8.88 -23.04 -5.76
C ASP A 114 9.42 -21.65 -5.40
N ARG A 115 10.59 -21.32 -5.94
CA ARG A 115 11.18 -19.98 -5.80
C ARG A 115 10.61 -19.01 -6.84
N TYR A 116 10.26 -19.52 -8.02
CA TYR A 116 9.75 -18.74 -9.15
C TYR A 116 8.52 -19.42 -9.76
N PRO A 117 7.59 -18.65 -10.34
CA PRO A 117 6.42 -19.23 -10.97
C PRO A 117 6.80 -20.15 -12.13
N GLN A 118 6.14 -21.31 -12.17
CA GLN A 118 6.27 -22.30 -13.24
C GLN A 118 5.30 -21.97 -14.37
N GLN A 119 5.71 -22.25 -15.63
CA GLN A 119 4.87 -21.99 -16.79
C GLN A 119 3.64 -22.90 -16.76
N ASN A 120 2.45 -22.30 -16.89
CA ASN A 120 1.19 -23.02 -17.07
C ASN A 120 0.66 -22.76 -18.49
N TRP A 121 0.50 -23.83 -19.26
CA TRP A 121 -0.04 -23.78 -20.63
C TRP A 121 -1.49 -24.26 -20.68
N GLY A 122 -2.26 -24.11 -19.61
CA GLY A 122 -3.65 -24.54 -19.54
C GLY A 122 -3.84 -25.97 -19.04
N THR A 123 -2.88 -26.52 -18.28
CA THR A 123 -2.92 -27.85 -17.68
C THR A 123 -3.30 -27.82 -16.21
N GLU A 124 -3.08 -26.69 -15.53
CA GLU A 124 -3.33 -26.52 -14.10
C GLU A 124 -4.62 -25.74 -13.86
N PRO A 125 -5.49 -26.21 -12.94
CA PRO A 125 -6.71 -25.49 -12.60
C PRO A 125 -6.41 -24.19 -11.84
N ASP A 126 -7.40 -23.32 -11.77
CA ASP A 126 -7.42 -22.12 -10.91
C ASP A 126 -6.23 -21.15 -11.09
N ALA A 127 -5.56 -21.19 -12.25
CA ALA A 127 -4.40 -20.35 -12.55
C ALA A 127 -4.71 -19.12 -13.40
N GLY A 128 -5.94 -18.95 -13.85
CA GLY A 128 -6.38 -17.83 -14.69
C GLY A 128 -7.04 -16.71 -13.87
N TYR A 129 -6.78 -15.46 -14.26
CA TYR A 129 -7.51 -14.32 -13.74
C TYR A 129 -8.93 -14.25 -14.31
N ASP A 130 -9.90 -13.87 -13.46
CA ASP A 130 -11.21 -13.39 -13.93
C ASP A 130 -11.10 -11.89 -14.23
N LEU A 131 -11.06 -11.57 -15.51
CA LEU A 131 -11.02 -10.19 -16.03
C LEU A 131 -12.35 -9.79 -16.69
N THR A 132 -13.45 -10.42 -16.27
CA THR A 132 -14.79 -10.15 -16.80
C THR A 132 -15.12 -8.66 -16.74
N GLY A 133 -15.57 -8.13 -17.88
CA GLY A 133 -15.89 -6.71 -18.03
C GLY A 133 -14.72 -5.82 -18.42
N ALA A 134 -13.52 -6.38 -18.64
CA ALA A 134 -12.41 -5.63 -19.20
C ALA A 134 -12.77 -5.01 -20.56
N LYS A 135 -12.28 -3.80 -20.81
CA LYS A 135 -12.62 -3.04 -22.02
C LYS A 135 -11.57 -3.16 -23.10
N ARG A 136 -10.33 -3.04 -22.72
CA ARG A 136 -9.18 -3.06 -23.65
C ARG A 136 -7.89 -3.38 -22.93
N LEU A 137 -6.97 -4.01 -23.64
CA LEU A 137 -5.56 -4.08 -23.28
C LEU A 137 -4.86 -2.89 -23.94
N VAL A 138 -4.07 -2.14 -23.19
CA VAL A 138 -3.32 -0.96 -23.62
C VAL A 138 -1.83 -1.21 -23.39
N PHE A 139 -0.98 -0.73 -24.30
CA PHE A 139 0.46 -0.77 -24.13
C PHE A 139 1.14 0.33 -24.93
N TRP A 140 2.30 0.78 -24.46
CA TRP A 140 3.17 1.67 -25.21
C TRP A 140 4.30 0.87 -25.83
N ALA A 141 4.59 1.16 -27.10
CA ALA A 141 5.66 0.50 -27.84
C ALA A 141 6.39 1.46 -28.77
N ARG A 142 7.69 1.20 -28.95
CA ARG A 142 8.53 1.87 -29.97
C ARG A 142 9.56 0.89 -30.54
N GLY A 143 9.89 1.02 -31.79
CA GLY A 143 11.03 0.35 -32.41
C GLY A 143 12.34 1.09 -32.12
N ARG A 144 13.46 0.35 -32.06
CA ARG A 144 14.78 0.97 -31.89
C ARG A 144 15.12 1.83 -33.13
N ASP A 145 14.91 1.30 -34.30
CA ASP A 145 15.25 1.96 -35.59
C ASP A 145 14.01 2.52 -36.32
N GLY A 146 12.83 2.08 -35.91
CA GLY A 146 11.57 2.28 -36.62
C GLY A 146 11.40 1.33 -37.80
N GLY A 147 10.15 0.89 -38.00
CA GLY A 147 9.81 -0.05 -39.08
C GLY A 147 9.89 -1.52 -38.69
N GLU A 148 10.22 -1.86 -37.46
CA GLU A 148 10.10 -3.21 -36.88
C GLU A 148 8.65 -3.66 -37.01
N ARG A 149 8.44 -4.93 -37.44
CA ARG A 149 7.12 -5.52 -37.54
C ARG A 149 6.93 -6.55 -36.46
N VAL A 150 6.01 -6.26 -35.54
CA VAL A 150 5.72 -7.05 -34.36
C VAL A 150 4.21 -7.28 -34.28
N GLU A 151 3.80 -8.47 -33.91
CA GLU A 151 2.42 -8.79 -33.53
C GLU A 151 2.32 -8.81 -31.99
N PHE A 152 1.34 -8.11 -31.45
CA PHE A 152 0.99 -8.13 -30.03
C PHE A 152 -0.37 -8.80 -29.84
N PHE A 153 -0.53 -9.53 -28.74
CA PHE A 153 -1.75 -10.32 -28.50
C PHE A 153 -1.98 -10.62 -27.01
N CYS A 154 -3.15 -11.13 -26.70
CA CYS A 154 -3.51 -11.73 -25.40
C CYS A 154 -4.39 -12.95 -25.61
N GLY A 155 -4.54 -13.79 -24.59
CA GLY A 155 -5.32 -15.02 -24.65
C GLY A 155 -4.73 -16.10 -25.56
N GLY A 156 -5.46 -17.19 -25.73
CA GLY A 156 -5.10 -18.31 -26.61
C GLY A 156 -4.20 -19.37 -25.99
N VAL A 157 -3.88 -19.28 -24.70
CA VAL A 157 -3.18 -20.35 -23.98
C VAL A 157 -4.09 -21.58 -23.93
N GLY A 158 -3.54 -22.75 -24.29
CA GLY A 158 -4.31 -24.00 -24.36
C GLY A 158 -5.22 -24.16 -25.57
N TRP A 159 -5.06 -23.32 -26.62
CA TRP A 159 -5.79 -23.41 -27.86
C TRP A 159 -4.91 -23.98 -29.00
N SER A 160 -5.49 -24.83 -29.85
CA SER A 160 -4.87 -25.17 -31.14
C SER A 160 -4.88 -23.98 -32.09
N VAL A 161 -3.92 -23.92 -33.00
CA VAL A 161 -3.82 -22.81 -33.96
C VAL A 161 -3.74 -23.32 -35.41
N ASP A 162 -4.32 -22.58 -36.33
CA ASP A 162 -4.17 -22.86 -37.77
C ASP A 162 -2.80 -22.40 -38.28
N PHE A 163 -2.54 -22.65 -39.58
CA PHE A 163 -1.29 -22.25 -40.23
C PHE A 163 -1.06 -20.73 -40.31
N ARG A 164 -2.05 -19.93 -39.95
CA ARG A 164 -1.97 -18.46 -39.82
C ARG A 164 -1.83 -18.00 -38.36
N GLY A 165 -1.75 -18.94 -37.41
CA GLY A 165 -1.66 -18.66 -35.99
C GLY A 165 -2.97 -18.18 -35.34
N ARG A 166 -4.14 -18.46 -35.96
CA ARG A 166 -5.44 -18.15 -35.39
C ARG A 166 -5.92 -19.31 -34.54
N SER A 167 -6.46 -19.03 -33.37
CA SER A 167 -7.04 -20.06 -32.49
C SER A 167 -8.22 -20.75 -33.17
N ILE A 168 -8.29 -22.09 -33.04
CA ILE A 168 -9.32 -22.93 -33.60
C ILE A 168 -10.24 -23.45 -32.49
N GLU A 169 -9.67 -24.22 -31.55
CA GLU A 169 -10.41 -24.86 -30.47
C GLU A 169 -9.52 -25.07 -29.26
N PRO A 170 -10.08 -25.12 -28.03
CA PRO A 170 -9.37 -25.51 -26.82
C PRO A 170 -8.86 -26.95 -26.92
N VAL A 171 -7.60 -27.20 -26.49
CA VAL A 171 -6.96 -28.53 -26.54
C VAL A 171 -6.37 -28.95 -25.21
N THR A 172 -6.45 -28.11 -24.17
CA THR A 172 -6.01 -28.42 -22.81
C THR A 172 -7.19 -28.43 -21.84
N SER A 173 -6.96 -28.92 -20.62
CA SER A 173 -8.05 -29.06 -19.63
C SER A 173 -8.56 -27.74 -19.08
N TYR A 174 -7.67 -26.73 -18.98
CA TYR A 174 -7.98 -25.42 -18.37
C TYR A 174 -7.40 -24.29 -19.26
N PRO A 175 -7.89 -24.12 -20.51
CA PRO A 175 -7.40 -23.11 -21.42
C PRO A 175 -7.84 -21.70 -21.01
N ASP A 176 -7.26 -20.70 -21.66
CA ASP A 176 -7.88 -19.36 -21.66
C ASP A 176 -9.33 -19.44 -22.12
N SER A 177 -10.22 -18.69 -21.47
CA SER A 177 -11.64 -18.57 -21.87
C SER A 177 -11.79 -17.88 -23.24
N LEU A 178 -10.80 -17.07 -23.65
CA LEU A 178 -10.79 -16.38 -24.93
C LEU A 178 -9.72 -16.97 -25.89
N PRO A 179 -10.02 -17.04 -27.19
CA PRO A 179 -9.02 -17.34 -28.21
C PRO A 179 -7.96 -16.21 -28.25
N LYS A 180 -6.85 -16.44 -28.94
CA LYS A 180 -5.85 -15.40 -29.19
C LYS A 180 -6.48 -14.20 -29.90
N VAL A 181 -6.40 -13.03 -29.29
CA VAL A 181 -6.80 -11.73 -29.86
C VAL A 181 -5.55 -10.91 -30.11
N SER A 182 -5.37 -10.40 -31.32
CA SER A 182 -4.12 -9.74 -31.70
C SER A 182 -4.30 -8.46 -32.49
N THR A 183 -3.23 -7.64 -32.51
CA THR A 183 -3.11 -6.48 -33.39
C THR A 183 -2.87 -6.87 -34.85
N GLY A 184 -2.57 -8.15 -35.15
CA GLY A 184 -1.82 -8.53 -36.32
C GLY A 184 -0.40 -7.90 -36.31
N PHE A 185 0.38 -8.14 -37.36
CA PHE A 185 1.71 -7.55 -37.45
C PHE A 185 1.61 -6.04 -37.78
N ILE A 186 1.94 -5.21 -36.78
CA ILE A 186 2.01 -3.76 -36.94
C ILE A 186 3.45 -3.29 -37.19
N ARG A 187 3.62 -2.10 -37.74
CA ARG A 187 4.91 -1.45 -37.96
C ARG A 187 5.15 -0.43 -36.85
N LEU A 188 6.21 -0.59 -36.07
CA LEU A 188 6.57 0.33 -35.00
C LEU A 188 7.23 1.61 -35.56
N THR A 189 7.05 2.69 -34.83
CA THR A 189 7.73 3.98 -35.02
C THR A 189 8.95 4.09 -34.09
N ARG A 190 9.83 5.06 -34.32
CA ARG A 190 10.92 5.37 -33.39
C ARG A 190 10.43 6.03 -32.11
N GLU A 191 9.32 6.73 -32.24
CA GLU A 191 8.69 7.41 -31.10
C GLU A 191 7.77 6.45 -30.33
N TRP A 192 7.66 6.64 -29.03
CA TRP A 192 6.68 5.95 -28.22
C TRP A 192 5.26 6.22 -28.74
N LYS A 193 4.48 5.17 -28.88
CA LYS A 193 3.10 5.25 -29.32
C LYS A 193 2.24 4.28 -28.52
N GLU A 194 1.05 4.76 -28.13
CA GLU A 194 0.01 3.93 -27.53
C GLU A 194 -0.64 3.02 -28.59
N TYR A 195 -0.83 1.77 -28.21
CA TYR A 195 -1.58 0.76 -28.94
C TYR A 195 -2.59 0.10 -28.02
N SER A 196 -3.64 -0.46 -28.59
CA SER A 196 -4.64 -1.18 -27.80
C SER A 196 -5.25 -2.35 -28.55
N ILE A 197 -5.77 -3.31 -27.80
CA ILE A 197 -6.58 -4.43 -28.26
C ILE A 197 -7.94 -4.30 -27.58
N ASP A 198 -9.03 -4.29 -28.34
CA ASP A 198 -10.41 -4.25 -27.82
C ASP A 198 -10.78 -5.61 -27.24
N LEU A 199 -11.23 -5.63 -25.99
CA LEU A 199 -11.63 -6.83 -25.25
C LEU A 199 -13.15 -6.87 -24.94
N ARG A 200 -13.89 -5.85 -25.35
CA ARG A 200 -15.31 -5.74 -25.03
C ARG A 200 -16.11 -6.88 -25.64
N GLY A 201 -16.93 -7.52 -24.83
CA GLY A 201 -17.80 -8.63 -25.23
C GLY A 201 -17.10 -9.97 -25.38
N MET A 202 -15.83 -10.07 -25.01
CA MET A 202 -15.11 -11.33 -24.96
C MET A 202 -15.34 -12.04 -23.63
N ASP A 203 -15.24 -13.37 -23.64
CA ASP A 203 -15.21 -14.16 -22.42
C ASP A 203 -13.80 -14.06 -21.81
N LEU A 204 -13.72 -13.43 -20.65
CA LEU A 204 -12.47 -13.16 -19.92
C LEU A 204 -12.54 -13.78 -18.51
N SER A 205 -13.40 -14.78 -18.31
CA SER A 205 -13.59 -15.43 -17.01
C SER A 205 -12.40 -16.27 -16.53
N HIS A 206 -11.49 -16.65 -17.44
CA HIS A 206 -10.27 -17.38 -17.11
C HIS A 206 -9.15 -17.00 -18.10
N VAL A 207 -8.20 -16.16 -17.66
CA VAL A 207 -7.10 -15.64 -18.48
C VAL A 207 -5.76 -16.00 -17.86
N ILE A 208 -5.02 -16.88 -18.52
CA ILE A 208 -3.64 -17.28 -18.15
C ILE A 208 -2.63 -16.43 -18.92
N GLY A 209 -2.89 -16.18 -20.21
CA GLY A 209 -2.04 -15.40 -21.12
C GLY A 209 -2.49 -13.95 -21.22
N GLY A 210 -1.97 -13.07 -20.36
CA GLY A 210 -2.41 -11.67 -20.30
C GLY A 210 -1.88 -10.79 -21.44
N PHE A 211 -0.68 -11.07 -21.93
CA PHE A 211 -0.02 -10.33 -22.99
C PHE A 211 1.02 -11.20 -23.69
N GLY A 212 1.33 -10.90 -24.94
CA GLY A 212 2.42 -11.54 -25.66
C GLY A 212 2.82 -10.77 -26.92
N TRP A 213 3.99 -11.11 -27.41
CA TRP A 213 4.47 -10.58 -28.67
C TRP A 213 5.18 -11.64 -29.51
N VAL A 214 5.15 -11.46 -30.84
CA VAL A 214 5.84 -12.32 -31.81
C VAL A 214 6.47 -11.47 -32.90
N VAL A 215 7.70 -11.85 -33.27
CA VAL A 215 8.45 -11.35 -34.44
C VAL A 215 8.73 -12.50 -35.35
N ASP A 216 8.63 -12.30 -36.67
CA ASP A 216 9.09 -13.25 -37.67
C ASP A 216 10.12 -12.66 -38.64
N SER A 217 10.99 -13.52 -39.15
CA SER A 217 12.07 -13.14 -40.08
C SER A 217 11.57 -12.78 -41.48
N TYR A 218 10.42 -13.29 -41.90
CA TYR A 218 9.84 -13.03 -43.22
C TYR A 218 9.34 -11.59 -43.34
N ARG A 219 8.61 -11.10 -42.32
CA ARG A 219 8.09 -9.73 -42.29
C ARG A 219 9.17 -8.70 -41.99
N ASN A 220 10.28 -9.12 -41.38
CA ASN A 220 11.44 -8.29 -41.06
C ASN A 220 12.64 -8.58 -41.98
N ARG A 221 12.39 -8.87 -43.27
CA ARG A 221 13.45 -9.13 -44.27
C ARG A 221 14.45 -7.99 -44.30
N GLY A 222 15.73 -8.32 -44.40
CA GLY A 222 16.82 -7.36 -44.45
C GLY A 222 17.35 -6.90 -43.09
N ARG A 223 16.70 -7.30 -41.99
CA ARG A 223 17.19 -7.08 -40.63
C ARG A 223 17.87 -8.36 -40.10
N LYS A 224 19.05 -8.22 -39.49
CA LYS A 224 19.73 -9.32 -38.78
C LYS A 224 19.11 -9.50 -37.41
N SER A 225 18.76 -8.38 -36.76
CA SER A 225 18.06 -8.33 -35.46
C SER A 225 16.88 -7.37 -35.55
N VAL A 226 15.89 -7.62 -34.72
CA VAL A 226 14.75 -6.73 -34.46
C VAL A 226 14.80 -6.37 -32.96
N VAL A 227 14.84 -5.09 -32.63
CA VAL A 227 14.80 -4.62 -31.27
C VAL A 227 13.72 -3.55 -31.14
N PHE A 228 12.93 -3.68 -30.09
CA PHE A 228 11.86 -2.75 -29.75
C PHE A 228 11.67 -2.67 -28.23
N TYR A 229 10.94 -1.68 -27.77
CA TYR A 229 10.70 -1.41 -26.37
C TYR A 229 9.20 -1.44 -26.09
N LEU A 230 8.84 -1.93 -24.89
CA LEU A 230 7.49 -1.95 -24.35
C LEU A 230 7.50 -1.25 -22.99
N ASP A 231 6.41 -0.55 -22.71
CA ASP A 231 6.19 0.08 -21.43
C ASP A 231 4.70 0.29 -21.19
N ASP A 232 4.30 0.53 -19.94
CA ASP A 232 2.91 0.81 -19.57
C ASP A 232 1.93 -0.19 -20.21
N VAL A 233 2.12 -1.49 -19.95
CA VAL A 233 1.24 -2.57 -20.43
C VAL A 233 0.18 -2.86 -19.38
N TRP A 234 -1.11 -2.64 -19.68
CA TRP A 234 -2.18 -2.77 -18.71
C TRP A 234 -3.54 -3.11 -19.35
N ILE A 235 -4.46 -3.66 -18.56
CA ILE A 235 -5.84 -3.95 -18.96
C ILE A 235 -6.78 -2.98 -18.22
N GLU A 236 -7.68 -2.33 -18.97
CA GLU A 236 -8.70 -1.46 -18.41
C GLU A 236 -9.85 -2.30 -17.83
N LEU A 237 -9.94 -2.36 -16.49
CA LEU A 237 -10.99 -3.07 -15.76
C LEU A 237 -12.10 -2.13 -15.28
N PRO A 238 -13.32 -2.63 -15.09
CA PRO A 238 -14.34 -1.93 -14.32
C PRO A 238 -13.92 -1.87 -12.84
N ARG A 239 -14.38 -0.84 -12.13
CA ARG A 239 -14.18 -0.74 -10.69
C ARG A 239 -15.00 -1.82 -9.96
N THR A 240 -14.34 -2.60 -9.13
CA THR A 240 -14.95 -3.68 -8.34
C THR A 240 -14.70 -3.47 -6.84
N ASP A 241 -15.24 -4.37 -6.01
CA ASP A 241 -15.03 -4.40 -4.56
C ASP A 241 -13.93 -5.40 -4.15
N ALA A 242 -13.05 -5.81 -5.07
CA ALA A 242 -11.93 -6.69 -4.78
C ALA A 242 -11.06 -6.15 -3.65
N LEU A 243 -10.58 -7.07 -2.79
CA LEU A 243 -9.73 -6.76 -1.64
C LEU A 243 -8.39 -6.15 -2.11
N ARG A 244 -8.06 -5.00 -1.57
CA ARG A 244 -6.82 -4.30 -1.92
C ARG A 244 -6.39 -3.30 -0.87
N PHE A 245 -5.09 -3.00 -0.86
CA PHE A 245 -4.52 -1.89 -0.12
C PHE A 245 -3.96 -0.83 -1.08
N MET A 246 -3.99 0.42 -0.66
CA MET A 246 -3.36 1.50 -1.40
C MET A 246 -1.89 1.63 -1.02
N ALA A 247 -1.03 1.95 -1.98
CA ALA A 247 0.36 2.28 -1.72
C ALA A 247 0.44 3.48 -0.76
N SER A 248 1.36 3.43 0.20
CA SER A 248 1.51 4.49 1.21
C SER A 248 2.05 5.79 0.63
N PHE A 249 2.84 5.71 -0.45
CA PHE A 249 3.51 6.87 -1.04
C PHE A 249 3.28 6.99 -2.56
N GLU A 250 3.23 8.22 -3.06
CA GLU A 250 3.50 8.51 -4.46
C GLU A 250 5.00 8.47 -4.68
N THR A 251 5.52 7.35 -5.16
CA THR A 251 6.95 7.19 -5.45
C THR A 251 7.30 7.69 -6.85
N GLY A 252 8.53 8.18 -7.03
CA GLY A 252 9.11 8.43 -8.35
C GLY A 252 9.51 7.13 -9.06
N GLY A 253 9.97 7.24 -10.29
CA GLY A 253 10.42 6.10 -11.10
C GLY A 253 11.82 5.56 -10.76
N ALA A 254 12.47 6.03 -9.68
CA ALA A 254 13.81 5.57 -9.30
C ALA A 254 13.79 4.07 -8.96
N LEU A 255 14.82 3.35 -9.45
CA LEU A 255 14.98 1.90 -9.26
C LEU A 255 15.91 1.55 -8.08
N VAL A 256 16.25 2.53 -7.27
CA VAL A 256 17.13 2.41 -6.09
C VAL A 256 16.62 3.28 -4.95
N GLY A 257 17.02 2.95 -3.73
CA GLY A 257 16.69 3.75 -2.55
C GLY A 257 15.20 3.73 -2.19
N PHE A 258 14.73 4.82 -1.60
CA PHE A 258 13.38 4.95 -1.05
C PHE A 258 12.28 4.62 -2.07
N ASP A 259 12.31 5.24 -3.23
CA ASP A 259 11.24 5.07 -4.23
C ASP A 259 11.13 3.62 -4.74
N ASN A 260 12.24 2.88 -4.82
CA ASN A 260 12.21 1.47 -5.21
C ASN A 260 11.57 0.58 -4.14
N VAL A 261 11.99 0.75 -2.88
CA VAL A 261 11.48 -0.06 -1.76
C VAL A 261 10.02 0.28 -1.46
N MET A 262 9.69 1.59 -1.37
CA MET A 262 8.35 2.05 -0.97
C MET A 262 7.30 2.01 -2.07
N ARG A 263 7.68 1.79 -3.31
CA ARG A 263 6.75 1.65 -4.46
C ARG A 263 5.64 0.64 -4.20
N ASN A 264 5.98 -0.46 -3.56
CA ASN A 264 5.10 -1.61 -3.37
C ASN A 264 4.48 -1.66 -1.96
N VAL A 265 4.87 -0.75 -1.08
CA VAL A 265 4.52 -0.81 0.35
C VAL A 265 3.19 -0.13 0.60
N ALA A 266 2.28 -0.89 1.19
CA ALA A 266 1.02 -0.41 1.75
C ALA A 266 1.07 -0.62 3.27
N PHE A 267 1.47 0.40 4.03
CA PHE A 267 1.51 0.30 5.48
C PHE A 267 0.10 0.11 6.06
N THR A 268 0.00 -0.80 7.01
CA THR A 268 -1.24 -1.09 7.74
C THR A 268 -1.77 0.15 8.44
N TYR A 269 -0.90 0.95 9.04
CA TYR A 269 -1.22 2.22 9.66
C TYR A 269 -1.88 3.20 8.68
N ASP A 270 -1.25 3.44 7.53
CA ASP A 270 -1.76 4.38 6.52
C ASP A 270 -3.14 3.97 5.98
N ASN A 271 -3.30 2.67 5.73
CA ASN A 271 -4.57 2.12 5.26
C ASN A 271 -5.66 2.15 6.34
N ALA A 272 -5.30 1.98 7.62
CA ALA A 272 -6.20 2.16 8.76
C ALA A 272 -6.64 3.64 8.90
N MET A 273 -5.71 4.57 8.75
CA MET A 273 -6.01 6.02 8.77
C MET A 273 -6.90 6.43 7.60
N ALA A 274 -6.63 5.93 6.40
CA ALA A 274 -7.46 6.19 5.22
C ALA A 274 -8.88 5.60 5.38
N LEU A 275 -9.02 4.41 5.98
CA LEU A 275 -10.32 3.83 6.32
C LEU A 275 -11.12 4.78 7.23
N ILE A 276 -10.52 5.29 8.31
CA ILE A 276 -11.17 6.21 9.23
C ILE A 276 -11.53 7.53 8.51
N ALA A 277 -10.63 8.05 7.67
CA ALA A 277 -10.87 9.27 6.89
C ALA A 277 -12.04 9.12 5.92
N PHE A 278 -12.16 7.98 5.22
CA PHE A 278 -13.31 7.67 4.36
C PHE A 278 -14.62 7.54 5.15
N LEU A 279 -14.59 6.93 6.33
CA LEU A 279 -15.78 6.86 7.20
C LEU A 279 -16.18 8.26 7.68
N ALA A 280 -15.22 9.11 8.02
CA ALA A 280 -15.45 10.48 8.49
C ALA A 280 -15.99 11.40 7.39
N GLU A 281 -15.51 11.27 6.15
CA GLU A 281 -16.04 11.98 4.98
C GLU A 281 -17.49 11.55 4.70
N GLY A 282 -17.82 10.28 4.83
CA GLY A 282 -19.18 9.75 4.93
C GLY A 282 -19.96 9.64 3.63
N GLY A 283 -19.43 10.08 2.49
CA GLY A 283 -20.04 9.93 1.16
C GLY A 283 -20.25 8.45 0.79
N GLN A 284 -21.14 8.16 -0.14
CA GLN A 284 -21.48 6.79 -0.54
C GLN A 284 -20.23 6.04 -1.08
N ASP A 285 -19.43 6.69 -1.92
CA ASP A 285 -18.20 6.10 -2.46
C ASP A 285 -17.14 5.91 -1.37
N SER A 286 -16.97 6.87 -0.47
CA SER A 286 -16.05 6.77 0.67
C SER A 286 -16.46 5.63 1.61
N ARG A 287 -17.74 5.48 1.92
CA ARG A 287 -18.23 4.33 2.72
C ARG A 287 -17.98 2.98 2.05
N ARG A 288 -18.14 2.90 0.71
CA ARG A 288 -17.79 1.71 -0.06
C ARG A 288 -16.28 1.41 0.04
N ARG A 289 -15.43 2.42 -0.09
CA ARG A 289 -13.97 2.29 0.02
C ARG A 289 -13.53 1.91 1.42
N ALA A 290 -14.12 2.50 2.44
CA ALA A 290 -13.91 2.12 3.83
C ALA A 290 -14.22 0.65 4.07
N ARG A 291 -15.32 0.12 3.50
CA ARG A 291 -15.67 -1.30 3.58
C ARG A 291 -14.59 -2.18 2.95
N ILE A 292 -14.11 -1.86 1.75
CA ILE A 292 -13.06 -2.63 1.07
C ILE A 292 -11.79 -2.66 1.93
N LEU A 293 -11.39 -1.54 2.53
CA LEU A 293 -10.20 -1.50 3.41
C LEU A 293 -10.41 -2.30 4.69
N ALA A 294 -11.60 -2.25 5.29
CA ALA A 294 -11.93 -3.04 6.48
C ALA A 294 -11.92 -4.54 6.17
N ASP A 295 -12.54 -4.95 5.06
CA ASP A 295 -12.54 -6.34 4.59
C ASP A 295 -11.11 -6.81 4.26
N SER A 296 -10.28 -5.92 3.69
CA SER A 296 -8.86 -6.20 3.41
C SER A 296 -8.05 -6.39 4.69
N LEU A 297 -8.27 -5.58 5.73
CA LEU A 297 -7.62 -5.75 7.04
C LEU A 297 -8.02 -7.07 7.69
N VAL A 298 -9.31 -7.44 7.63
CA VAL A 298 -9.81 -8.74 8.13
C VAL A 298 -9.14 -9.88 7.37
N TYR A 299 -9.14 -9.82 6.04
CA TYR A 299 -8.50 -10.86 5.23
C TYR A 299 -7.01 -10.99 5.58
N ALA A 300 -6.27 -9.88 5.62
CA ALA A 300 -4.84 -9.86 5.91
C ALA A 300 -4.53 -10.47 7.30
N ALA A 301 -5.38 -10.19 8.31
CA ALA A 301 -5.20 -10.70 9.66
C ALA A 301 -5.33 -12.23 9.76
N TYR A 302 -6.23 -12.83 8.98
CA TYR A 302 -6.50 -14.28 9.03
C TYR A 302 -5.76 -15.10 7.96
N HIS A 303 -5.12 -14.44 6.97
CA HIS A 303 -4.43 -15.13 5.86
C HIS A 303 -2.94 -14.77 5.81
N ASP A 304 -2.28 -14.75 6.96
CA ASP A 304 -0.83 -14.58 7.03
C ASP A 304 -0.11 -15.86 6.59
N ARG A 305 0.90 -15.74 5.74
CA ARG A 305 1.64 -16.89 5.20
C ARG A 305 2.46 -17.66 6.25
N GLY A 306 2.78 -17.05 7.38
CA GLY A 306 3.65 -17.60 8.43
C GLY A 306 2.94 -17.92 9.73
N SER A 307 1.63 -17.70 9.84
CA SER A 307 0.85 -17.93 11.05
C SER A 307 -0.35 -18.83 10.77
N SER A 308 -0.65 -19.73 11.71
CA SER A 308 -1.90 -20.51 11.70
C SER A 308 -3.03 -19.80 12.47
N GLY A 309 -2.72 -18.67 13.11
CA GLY A 309 -3.66 -17.83 13.85
C GLY A 309 -3.70 -16.41 13.28
N VAL A 310 -4.32 -15.52 14.03
CA VAL A 310 -4.36 -14.10 13.68
C VAL A 310 -2.97 -13.49 13.73
N ARG A 311 -2.59 -12.79 12.68
CA ARG A 311 -1.40 -11.94 12.64
C ARG A 311 -1.55 -10.84 11.61
N LEU A 312 -1.29 -9.61 12.01
CA LEU A 312 -1.25 -8.47 11.09
C LEU A 312 0.17 -7.93 11.00
N ARG A 313 0.64 -7.68 9.75
CA ARG A 313 1.99 -7.17 9.50
C ARG A 313 2.01 -5.65 9.42
N ASN A 314 3.21 -5.07 9.49
CA ASN A 314 3.37 -3.62 9.36
C ASN A 314 2.95 -3.13 7.97
N ALA A 315 3.17 -3.93 6.93
CA ALA A 315 2.78 -3.58 5.58
C ALA A 315 2.43 -4.81 4.73
N TYR A 316 1.71 -4.56 3.64
CA TYR A 316 1.33 -5.51 2.62
C TYR A 316 1.69 -4.98 1.24
N MET A 317 1.61 -5.83 0.21
CA MET A 317 1.74 -5.40 -1.18
C MET A 317 0.59 -4.47 -1.53
N CYS A 318 0.89 -3.34 -2.15
CA CYS A 318 -0.15 -2.46 -2.67
C CYS A 318 -0.88 -3.09 -3.88
N GLY A 319 -2.10 -2.63 -4.13
CA GLY A 319 -2.99 -3.24 -5.12
C GLY A 319 -3.68 -4.50 -4.58
N ASP A 320 -3.93 -5.47 -5.45
CA ASP A 320 -4.64 -6.70 -5.09
C ASP A 320 -3.97 -7.42 -3.93
N LEU A 321 -4.76 -7.72 -2.90
CA LEU A 321 -4.23 -8.24 -1.64
C LEU A 321 -3.93 -9.74 -1.67
N GLN A 322 -4.74 -10.50 -2.39
CA GLN A 322 -4.62 -11.95 -2.45
C GLN A 322 -3.48 -12.38 -3.36
N THR A 323 -2.83 -13.50 -3.04
CA THR A 323 -1.91 -14.14 -3.97
C THR A 323 -2.58 -14.44 -5.31
N PHE A 324 -1.81 -14.47 -6.37
CA PHE A 324 -2.33 -14.69 -7.71
C PHE A 324 -3.06 -16.04 -7.83
N PRO A 325 -4.07 -16.17 -8.70
CA PRO A 325 -4.72 -17.45 -8.97
C PRO A 325 -3.70 -18.53 -9.32
N GLY A 326 -3.79 -19.71 -8.71
CA GLY A 326 -2.81 -20.80 -8.87
C GLY A 326 -1.50 -20.63 -8.09
N TRP A 327 -1.35 -19.56 -7.31
CA TRP A 327 -0.21 -19.33 -6.43
C TRP A 327 -0.62 -19.63 -4.99
N GLY A 328 -0.41 -20.88 -4.58
CA GLY A 328 -0.75 -21.37 -3.24
C GLY A 328 0.48 -21.62 -2.39
N LEU A 329 0.40 -21.36 -1.09
CA LEU A 329 1.34 -21.85 -0.10
C LEU A 329 0.94 -23.27 0.34
N LYS A 330 1.59 -23.81 1.35
CA LYS A 330 1.54 -25.20 1.83
C LYS A 330 0.24 -26.00 1.66
N ASN A 331 -0.93 -25.35 1.60
CA ASN A 331 -2.23 -26.01 1.46
C ASN A 331 -3.00 -25.59 0.19
N GLY A 332 -2.40 -24.78 -0.70
CA GLY A 332 -3.10 -24.22 -1.84
C GLY A 332 -4.00 -23.02 -1.51
N ASP A 333 -4.12 -22.63 -0.23
CA ASP A 333 -4.95 -21.51 0.17
C ASP A 333 -4.29 -20.18 -0.18
N PRO A 334 -5.04 -19.21 -0.72
CA PRO A 334 -4.53 -17.88 -1.00
C PRO A 334 -4.19 -17.15 0.31
N VAL A 335 -3.05 -16.44 0.32
CA VAL A 335 -2.59 -15.65 1.46
C VAL A 335 -2.51 -14.16 1.09
N ALA A 336 -2.36 -13.31 2.10
CA ALA A 336 -2.11 -11.89 1.89
C ALA A 336 -0.69 -11.70 1.30
N ARG A 337 -0.60 -10.93 0.22
CA ARG A 337 0.67 -10.62 -0.46
C ARG A 337 1.49 -9.67 0.40
N LEU A 338 2.76 -10.02 0.63
CA LEU A 338 3.70 -9.17 1.35
C LEU A 338 4.50 -8.29 0.39
N PRO A 339 4.91 -7.08 0.83
CA PRO A 339 5.64 -6.17 -0.03
C PRO A 339 7.05 -6.68 -0.28
N ASN A 340 7.47 -6.56 -1.52
CA ASN A 340 8.83 -6.86 -1.96
C ASN A 340 9.27 -5.83 -2.98
N PHE A 341 10.56 -5.79 -3.28
CA PHE A 341 11.13 -4.93 -4.30
C PHE A 341 12.18 -5.70 -5.13
N TRP A 342 12.33 -5.28 -6.39
CA TRP A 342 13.32 -5.84 -7.30
C TRP A 342 14.63 -5.04 -7.20
N ASP A 343 15.76 -5.73 -7.01
CA ASP A 343 17.09 -5.13 -7.16
C ASP A 343 17.63 -5.46 -8.55
N CYS A 344 17.83 -4.42 -9.39
CA CYS A 344 18.32 -4.57 -10.76
C CYS A 344 19.79 -5.02 -10.82
N ARG A 345 20.59 -4.81 -9.77
CA ARG A 345 21.99 -5.23 -9.73
C ARG A 345 22.10 -6.72 -9.49
N ASP A 346 21.38 -7.19 -8.51
CA ASP A 346 21.40 -8.59 -8.10
C ASP A 346 20.43 -9.45 -8.92
N GLN A 347 19.50 -8.80 -9.65
CA GLN A 347 18.39 -9.44 -10.38
C GLN A 347 17.58 -10.39 -9.47
N GLU A 348 17.28 -9.92 -8.26
CA GLU A 348 16.62 -10.68 -7.21
C GLU A 348 15.50 -9.85 -6.57
N VAL A 349 14.55 -10.55 -5.95
CA VAL A 349 13.45 -9.97 -5.17
C VAL A 349 13.80 -10.01 -3.70
N TYR A 350 13.69 -8.88 -3.02
CA TYR A 350 13.93 -8.73 -1.59
C TYR A 350 12.67 -8.26 -0.86
N GLU A 351 12.52 -8.70 0.39
CA GLU A 351 11.51 -8.20 1.31
C GLU A 351 12.16 -7.30 2.36
N ASP A 352 11.55 -6.15 2.62
CA ASP A 352 11.99 -5.28 3.70
C ASP A 352 11.62 -5.87 5.07
N ARG A 353 12.60 -5.97 5.96
CA ARG A 353 12.44 -6.59 7.29
C ARG A 353 11.38 -5.89 8.13
N MET A 354 11.36 -4.56 8.14
CA MET A 354 10.41 -3.78 8.91
C MET A 354 8.98 -3.96 8.35
N ALA A 355 8.84 -3.93 7.04
CA ALA A 355 7.54 -4.08 6.37
C ALA A 355 6.87 -5.42 6.69
N VAL A 356 7.62 -6.53 6.70
CA VAL A 356 7.09 -7.86 7.02
C VAL A 356 6.97 -8.18 8.52
N SER A 357 7.43 -7.28 9.38
CA SER A 357 7.30 -7.36 10.85
C SER A 357 5.87 -7.09 11.32
N SER A 358 5.60 -7.25 12.62
CA SER A 358 4.31 -6.95 13.25
C SER A 358 4.53 -6.12 14.49
N TYR A 359 4.33 -4.79 14.37
CA TYR A 359 4.48 -3.87 15.48
C TYR A 359 3.15 -3.55 16.14
N ALA A 360 3.18 -3.45 17.47
CA ALA A 360 2.00 -3.24 18.30
C ALA A 360 1.18 -1.99 17.93
N GLY A 361 1.86 -0.89 17.52
CA GLY A 361 1.20 0.34 17.08
C GLY A 361 0.39 0.14 15.79
N ASN A 362 0.97 -0.52 14.76
CA ASN A 362 0.25 -0.82 13.52
C ASN A 362 -0.98 -1.70 13.78
N VAL A 363 -0.84 -2.71 14.67
CA VAL A 363 -1.96 -3.58 15.06
C VAL A 363 -3.03 -2.79 15.82
N ALA A 364 -2.63 -1.88 16.73
CA ALA A 364 -3.56 -1.05 17.47
C ALA A 364 -4.37 -0.12 16.55
N TRP A 365 -3.74 0.53 15.57
CA TRP A 365 -4.45 1.35 14.59
C TRP A 365 -5.40 0.56 13.71
N ALA A 366 -5.04 -0.67 13.33
CA ALA A 366 -5.96 -1.56 12.64
C ALA A 366 -7.17 -1.92 13.53
N MET A 367 -6.96 -2.20 14.82
CA MET A 367 -8.05 -2.42 15.78
C MET A 367 -8.96 -1.19 15.88
N ILE A 368 -8.39 0.02 16.03
CA ILE A 368 -9.13 1.29 16.11
C ILE A 368 -9.97 1.50 14.85
N ALA A 369 -9.40 1.26 13.67
CA ALA A 369 -10.07 1.40 12.38
C ALA A 369 -11.19 0.36 12.20
N LEU A 370 -10.96 -0.91 12.56
CA LEU A 370 -11.98 -1.96 12.52
C LEU A 370 -13.13 -1.68 13.50
N LEU A 371 -12.84 -1.13 14.69
CA LEU A 371 -13.87 -0.71 15.64
C LEU A 371 -14.69 0.48 15.11
N ALA A 372 -14.06 1.41 14.40
CA ALA A 372 -14.77 2.46 13.67
C ALA A 372 -15.63 1.88 12.54
N ALA A 373 -15.09 0.94 11.76
CA ALA A 373 -15.84 0.26 10.70
C ALA A 373 -17.04 -0.52 11.26
N HIS A 374 -16.87 -1.26 12.37
CA HIS A 374 -17.98 -1.92 13.05
C HIS A 374 -19.09 -0.92 13.45
N ARG A 375 -18.71 0.19 14.05
CA ARG A 375 -19.64 1.24 14.49
C ARG A 375 -20.42 1.87 13.33
N HIS A 376 -19.75 2.17 12.22
CA HIS A 376 -20.32 2.95 11.11
C HIS A 376 -20.90 2.10 9.98
N LEU A 377 -20.44 0.85 9.79
CA LEU A 377 -20.86 -0.06 8.73
C LEU A 377 -21.69 -1.24 9.24
N GLY A 378 -21.65 -1.53 10.57
CA GLY A 378 -22.52 -2.49 11.26
C GLY A 378 -22.10 -3.96 11.13
N ASP A 379 -20.93 -4.27 10.55
CA ASP A 379 -20.46 -5.63 10.39
C ASP A 379 -19.79 -6.16 11.67
N VAL A 380 -20.22 -7.32 12.17
CA VAL A 380 -19.70 -7.94 13.40
C VAL A 380 -18.33 -8.56 13.20
N GLU A 381 -17.95 -8.92 11.98
CA GLU A 381 -16.65 -9.50 11.67
C GLU A 381 -15.52 -8.52 11.98
N TYR A 382 -15.74 -7.22 11.80
CA TYR A 382 -14.77 -6.19 12.17
C TYR A 382 -14.51 -6.16 13.69
N LEU A 383 -15.57 -6.31 14.50
CA LEU A 383 -15.44 -6.38 15.95
C LEU A 383 -14.70 -7.66 16.38
N ARG A 384 -15.03 -8.80 15.76
CA ARG A 384 -14.36 -10.07 16.04
C ARG A 384 -12.87 -9.98 15.70
N CYS A 385 -12.53 -9.52 14.51
CA CYS A 385 -11.13 -9.38 14.10
C CYS A 385 -10.36 -8.41 15.02
N ALA A 386 -10.96 -7.29 15.42
CA ALA A 386 -10.35 -6.37 16.38
C ALA A 386 -10.10 -7.03 17.74
N ALA A 387 -11.00 -7.89 18.21
CA ALA A 387 -10.83 -8.63 19.47
C ALA A 387 -9.72 -9.70 19.35
N ASP A 388 -9.68 -10.43 18.24
CA ASP A 388 -8.64 -11.44 17.99
C ASP A 388 -7.24 -10.80 17.87
N LEU A 389 -7.14 -9.64 17.21
CA LEU A 389 -5.90 -8.84 17.18
C LEU A 389 -5.52 -8.34 18.58
N GLY A 390 -6.49 -7.91 19.38
CA GLY A 390 -6.27 -7.53 20.78
C GLY A 390 -5.72 -8.69 21.62
N GLN A 391 -6.23 -9.89 21.39
CA GLN A 391 -5.73 -11.10 22.06
C GLN A 391 -4.28 -11.41 21.62
N TRP A 392 -3.97 -11.30 20.33
CA TRP A 392 -2.61 -11.42 19.82
C TRP A 392 -1.65 -10.43 20.51
N VAL A 393 -2.06 -9.16 20.64
CA VAL A 393 -1.25 -8.15 21.35
C VAL A 393 -0.98 -8.55 22.80
N VAL A 394 -1.99 -9.05 23.51
CA VAL A 394 -1.84 -9.51 24.89
C VAL A 394 -0.87 -10.68 25.00
N GLU A 395 -0.95 -11.64 24.08
CA GLU A 395 -0.11 -12.84 24.10
C GLU A 395 1.34 -12.56 23.70
N VAL A 396 1.55 -11.66 22.72
CA VAL A 396 2.87 -11.44 22.11
C VAL A 396 3.59 -10.22 22.71
N CYS A 397 2.86 -9.14 22.97
CA CYS A 397 3.48 -7.85 23.27
C CYS A 397 3.44 -7.49 24.76
N ARG A 398 2.57 -8.11 25.59
CA ARG A 398 2.48 -7.76 27.00
C ARG A 398 3.83 -7.97 27.72
N ASP A 399 4.27 -6.95 28.48
CA ASP A 399 5.59 -6.90 29.10
C ASP A 399 5.55 -6.28 30.48
N GLU A 400 5.91 -7.07 31.50
CA GLU A 400 5.89 -6.67 32.92
C GLU A 400 7.23 -6.12 33.43
N ARG A 401 8.27 -6.01 32.54
CA ARG A 401 9.56 -5.42 32.92
C ARG A 401 9.39 -3.94 33.22
N GLY A 402 9.98 -3.45 34.32
CA GLY A 402 9.86 -2.05 34.73
C GLY A 402 8.40 -1.63 34.89
N ALA A 403 7.99 -0.52 34.30
CA ALA A 403 6.58 -0.17 34.16
C ALA A 403 5.89 -1.15 33.23
N ALA A 404 4.88 -1.87 33.70
CA ALA A 404 4.12 -2.83 32.90
C ALA A 404 3.39 -2.12 31.74
N GLY A 405 3.35 -2.78 30.59
CA GLY A 405 2.74 -2.26 29.36
C GLY A 405 2.95 -3.22 28.20
N PHE A 406 3.05 -2.71 26.98
CA PHE A 406 3.19 -3.51 25.77
C PHE A 406 4.46 -3.14 25.01
N CYS A 407 5.27 -4.14 24.67
CA CYS A 407 6.49 -3.96 23.89
C CYS A 407 6.21 -3.75 22.41
N GLY A 408 7.26 -3.45 21.60
CA GLY A 408 7.16 -3.09 20.19
C GLY A 408 6.52 -4.15 19.29
N GLY A 409 6.54 -5.43 19.69
CA GLY A 409 5.98 -6.52 18.89
C GLY A 409 6.98 -7.58 18.50
N ILE A 410 6.91 -8.08 17.26
CA ILE A 410 7.85 -9.05 16.70
C ILE A 410 8.41 -8.54 15.37
N GLU A 411 9.71 -8.79 15.15
CA GLU A 411 10.44 -8.32 13.99
C GLU A 411 11.09 -9.46 13.21
N GLY A 412 11.08 -9.35 11.89
CA GLY A 412 11.75 -10.26 10.96
C GLY A 412 10.80 -11.13 10.14
N TRP A 413 11.45 -12.03 9.39
CA TRP A 413 10.77 -13.02 8.53
C TRP A 413 10.27 -14.21 9.35
N GLU A 414 9.49 -15.11 8.75
CA GLU A 414 8.92 -16.29 9.40
C GLU A 414 9.99 -17.18 10.07
N THR A 415 11.18 -17.25 9.46
CA THR A 415 12.35 -17.89 10.05
C THR A 415 13.18 -16.89 10.83
N GLY A 416 13.18 -16.99 12.16
CA GLY A 416 14.00 -16.13 13.00
C GLY A 416 13.32 -14.87 13.51
N LEU A 417 12.01 -14.89 13.70
CA LEU A 417 11.26 -13.83 14.37
C LEU A 417 11.86 -13.52 15.74
N GLN A 418 12.05 -12.23 16.01
CA GLN A 418 12.56 -11.73 17.27
C GLN A 418 11.53 -10.84 17.94
N ARG A 419 11.36 -11.01 19.27
CA ARG A 419 10.54 -10.11 20.05
C ARG A 419 11.30 -8.80 20.23
N VAL A 420 10.63 -7.69 19.97
CA VAL A 420 11.14 -6.33 20.17
C VAL A 420 10.95 -5.97 21.63
N GLY A 421 12.02 -5.61 22.32
CA GLY A 421 12.01 -5.44 23.77
C GLY A 421 11.65 -4.03 24.26
N TRP A 422 11.85 -2.99 23.44
CA TRP A 422 11.47 -1.62 23.79
C TRP A 422 9.94 -1.46 23.86
N LYS A 423 9.47 -0.53 24.69
CA LYS A 423 8.08 -0.11 24.79
C LYS A 423 7.96 1.34 24.32
N ALA A 424 7.11 1.59 23.33
CA ALA A 424 6.83 2.95 22.86
C ALA A 424 5.64 3.55 23.61
N THR A 425 5.74 4.81 23.98
CA THR A 425 4.62 5.58 24.54
C THR A 425 3.49 5.70 23.52
N GLU A 426 3.82 5.97 22.26
CA GLU A 426 2.93 5.99 21.11
C GLU A 426 2.10 4.70 21.03
N HIS A 427 2.74 3.52 20.92
CA HIS A 427 2.03 2.23 20.80
C HIS A 427 1.13 1.94 22.00
N ASN A 428 1.55 2.34 23.21
CA ASN A 428 0.74 2.15 24.42
C ASN A 428 -0.45 3.13 24.49
N LEU A 429 -0.34 4.33 23.93
CA LEU A 429 -1.49 5.24 23.74
C LEU A 429 -2.53 4.62 22.82
N ASP A 430 -2.10 4.08 21.69
CA ASP A 430 -2.97 3.42 20.72
C ASP A 430 -3.68 2.22 21.33
N LEU A 431 -2.93 1.35 22.00
CA LEU A 431 -3.47 0.16 22.66
C LEU A 431 -4.41 0.51 23.81
N MET A 432 -4.11 1.54 24.59
CA MET A 432 -5.02 2.03 25.62
C MET A 432 -6.39 2.35 25.02
N VAL A 433 -6.42 3.14 23.95
CA VAL A 433 -7.68 3.51 23.28
C VAL A 433 -8.35 2.30 22.65
N ALA A 434 -7.60 1.45 21.94
CA ALA A 434 -8.12 0.24 21.31
C ALA A 434 -8.79 -0.68 22.33
N PHE A 435 -8.17 -0.94 23.47
CA PHE A 435 -8.73 -1.78 24.53
C PHE A 435 -9.93 -1.14 25.23
N TYR A 436 -9.94 0.18 25.48
CA TYR A 436 -11.13 0.86 26.00
C TYR A 436 -12.31 0.74 25.04
N ARG A 437 -12.07 0.92 23.75
CA ARG A 437 -13.10 0.78 22.71
C ARG A 437 -13.58 -0.68 22.57
N LEU A 438 -12.68 -1.67 22.65
CA LEU A 438 -13.05 -3.08 22.68
C LEU A 438 -13.95 -3.40 23.88
N ALA A 439 -13.58 -2.95 25.09
CA ALA A 439 -14.42 -3.14 26.26
C ALA A 439 -15.83 -2.56 26.09
N ALA A 440 -15.91 -1.38 25.50
CA ALA A 440 -17.20 -0.74 25.22
C ALA A 440 -18.03 -1.46 24.14
N ALA A 441 -17.39 -1.90 23.06
CA ALA A 441 -18.06 -2.54 21.93
C ALA A 441 -18.48 -3.99 22.21
N THR A 442 -17.64 -4.76 22.93
CA THR A 442 -17.92 -6.16 23.26
C THR A 442 -18.75 -6.33 24.54
N GLY A 443 -18.74 -5.34 25.44
CA GLY A 443 -19.26 -5.47 26.82
C GLY A 443 -18.35 -6.30 27.73
N ASP A 444 -17.24 -6.84 27.23
CA ASP A 444 -16.30 -7.63 28.02
C ASP A 444 -15.34 -6.71 28.79
N ARG A 445 -15.53 -6.67 30.12
CA ARG A 445 -14.75 -5.83 31.04
C ARG A 445 -13.32 -6.29 31.22
N SER A 446 -12.95 -7.49 30.77
CA SER A 446 -11.56 -7.99 30.85
C SER A 446 -10.58 -7.09 30.09
N TRP A 447 -11.03 -6.49 28.98
CA TRP A 447 -10.26 -5.54 28.19
C TRP A 447 -9.85 -4.28 28.96
N LEU A 448 -10.64 -3.87 29.96
CA LEU A 448 -10.31 -2.72 30.82
C LEU A 448 -9.02 -2.92 31.62
N ARG A 449 -8.65 -4.17 31.93
CA ARG A 449 -7.38 -4.46 32.58
C ARG A 449 -6.20 -4.06 31.69
N TYR A 450 -6.26 -4.44 30.42
CA TYR A 450 -5.20 -4.17 29.45
C TYR A 450 -5.15 -2.69 29.06
N ALA A 451 -6.31 -2.06 28.94
CA ALA A 451 -6.39 -0.61 28.74
C ALA A 451 -5.68 0.16 29.85
N ARG A 452 -5.95 -0.18 31.11
CA ARG A 452 -5.31 0.45 32.28
C ARG A 452 -3.83 0.13 32.41
N GLU A 453 -3.39 -1.05 31.99
CA GLU A 453 -1.98 -1.42 31.96
C GLU A 453 -1.21 -0.54 30.95
N ALA A 454 -1.74 -0.36 29.74
CA ALA A 454 -1.20 0.56 28.75
C ALA A 454 -1.23 2.03 29.24
N GLU A 455 -2.34 2.47 29.83
CA GLU A 455 -2.50 3.80 30.43
C GLU A 455 -1.44 4.09 31.49
N SER A 456 -1.24 3.14 32.44
CA SER A 456 -0.24 3.28 33.51
C SER A 456 1.19 3.36 32.96
N PHE A 457 1.50 2.61 31.87
CA PHE A 457 2.78 2.76 31.22
C PHE A 457 2.96 4.17 30.63
N VAL A 458 1.96 4.69 29.91
CA VAL A 458 2.00 6.04 29.35
C VAL A 458 2.18 7.10 30.44
N GLU A 459 1.44 6.98 31.56
CA GLU A 459 1.57 7.88 32.70
C GLU A 459 3.00 7.86 33.29
N SER A 460 3.68 6.70 33.30
CA SER A 460 5.05 6.57 33.77
C SER A 460 6.09 7.27 32.88
N MET A 461 5.72 7.61 31.64
CA MET A 461 6.57 8.34 30.69
C MET A 461 6.42 9.87 30.82
N TRP A 462 5.56 10.36 31.72
CA TRP A 462 5.36 11.79 31.92
C TRP A 462 6.54 12.44 32.65
N ASP A 463 7.13 13.47 32.06
CA ASP A 463 8.10 14.36 32.69
C ASP A 463 7.43 15.68 33.09
N GLY A 464 7.02 15.76 34.37
CA GLY A 464 6.37 16.95 34.90
C GLY A 464 7.26 18.18 35.04
N ARG A 465 8.60 18.07 34.86
CA ARG A 465 9.53 19.20 34.89
C ARG A 465 9.52 19.96 33.57
N GLU A 466 9.58 19.20 32.48
CA GLU A 466 9.60 19.77 31.12
C GLU A 466 8.20 19.83 30.50
N GLY A 467 7.23 19.14 31.08
CA GLY A 467 5.84 19.15 30.60
C GLY A 467 5.67 18.35 29.30
N LYS A 468 6.31 17.20 29.19
CA LYS A 468 6.31 16.32 28.02
C LYS A 468 6.20 14.86 28.37
N PHE A 469 5.89 14.04 27.39
CA PHE A 469 6.07 12.60 27.46
C PHE A 469 7.39 12.17 26.79
N TRP A 470 8.06 11.19 27.39
CA TRP A 470 9.19 10.50 26.76
C TRP A 470 8.70 9.52 25.70
N THR A 471 9.55 9.21 24.72
CA THR A 471 9.23 8.29 23.62
C THR A 471 8.92 6.85 24.05
N GLY A 472 9.44 6.43 25.21
CA GLY A 472 9.30 5.08 25.74
C GLY A 472 10.58 4.58 26.40
N THR A 473 10.86 3.27 26.29
CA THR A 473 12.05 2.63 26.86
C THR A 473 13.05 2.21 25.80
N LEU A 474 14.27 1.93 26.23
CA LEU A 474 15.27 1.23 25.44
C LEU A 474 14.89 -0.26 25.31
N GLU A 475 15.71 -1.05 24.62
CA GLU A 475 15.48 -2.48 24.32
C GLU A 475 15.37 -3.36 25.57
N ASP A 476 15.91 -2.91 26.71
CA ASP A 476 15.77 -3.59 28.00
C ASP A 476 14.33 -3.57 28.56
N GLY A 477 13.45 -2.73 27.97
CA GLY A 477 12.06 -2.54 28.41
C GLY A 477 11.89 -1.83 29.76
N ILE A 478 12.96 -1.21 30.28
CA ILE A 478 13.03 -0.59 31.63
C ILE A 478 13.54 0.84 31.56
N THR A 479 14.69 1.04 30.92
CA THR A 479 15.38 2.33 30.88
C THR A 479 14.66 3.30 29.94
N ILE A 480 14.25 4.46 30.45
CA ILE A 480 13.60 5.50 29.63
C ILE A 480 14.55 5.97 28.54
N ASN A 481 14.08 5.96 27.29
CA ASN A 481 14.81 6.51 26.16
C ASN A 481 14.67 8.03 26.14
N THR A 482 15.76 8.72 26.46
CA THR A 482 15.84 10.19 26.50
C THR A 482 16.52 10.79 25.25
N ASN A 483 16.92 9.95 24.28
CA ASN A 483 17.68 10.38 23.11
C ASN A 483 16.81 11.14 22.09
N VAL A 484 15.56 10.71 21.96
CA VAL A 484 14.60 11.32 21.03
C VAL A 484 13.34 11.71 21.78
N VAL A 485 12.80 12.88 21.47
CA VAL A 485 11.48 13.31 21.96
C VAL A 485 10.64 13.59 20.70
N PRO A 486 9.82 12.63 20.25
CA PRO A 486 9.01 12.83 19.07
C PRO A 486 7.77 13.69 19.38
N LEU A 487 7.27 14.34 18.34
CA LEU A 487 6.10 15.20 18.43
C LEU A 487 4.82 14.41 18.71
N ASP A 488 4.66 13.26 18.06
CA ASP A 488 3.43 12.44 18.10
C ASP A 488 3.02 12.09 19.53
N VAL A 489 3.94 11.66 20.39
CA VAL A 489 3.60 11.34 21.78
C VAL A 489 3.04 12.54 22.54
N GLN A 490 3.33 13.79 22.15
CA GLN A 490 2.77 14.99 22.73
C GLN A 490 1.35 15.25 22.22
N THR A 491 1.16 15.21 20.91
CA THR A 491 -0.13 15.47 20.26
C THR A 491 -1.12 14.33 20.50
N TRP A 492 -0.68 13.09 20.40
CA TRP A 492 -1.53 11.90 20.59
C TRP A 492 -1.96 11.72 22.04
N SER A 493 -1.14 12.11 23.02
CA SER A 493 -1.57 12.12 24.42
C SER A 493 -2.79 13.03 24.61
N VAL A 494 -2.82 14.20 23.97
CA VAL A 494 -3.98 15.09 24.00
C VAL A 494 -5.18 14.46 23.29
N LEU A 495 -4.99 13.84 22.15
CA LEU A 495 -6.07 13.22 21.36
C LEU A 495 -6.65 11.98 22.06
N ALA A 496 -5.81 11.18 22.72
CA ALA A 496 -6.22 9.95 23.40
C ALA A 496 -6.89 10.21 24.76
N PHE A 497 -6.30 11.05 25.59
CA PHE A 497 -6.83 11.33 26.94
C PHE A 497 -7.89 12.45 26.97
N GLY A 498 -7.90 13.31 25.96
CA GLY A 498 -8.76 14.49 25.93
C GLY A 498 -8.18 15.68 26.71
N ALA A 499 -8.91 16.81 26.68
CA ALA A 499 -8.51 18.04 27.35
C ALA A 499 -8.47 17.94 28.91
N GLY A 500 -8.99 16.86 29.46
CA GLY A 500 -9.06 16.64 30.92
C GLY A 500 -7.79 16.06 31.54
N ILE A 501 -6.80 15.62 30.74
CA ILE A 501 -5.53 15.15 31.29
C ILE A 501 -4.76 16.30 31.95
N ASN A 502 -4.24 16.06 33.15
CA ASN A 502 -3.30 16.99 33.79
C ASN A 502 -2.06 17.14 32.90
N GLY A 503 -1.88 18.29 32.29
CA GLY A 503 -0.75 18.55 31.39
C GLY A 503 -1.07 18.60 29.90
N ALA A 504 -2.32 18.35 29.45
CA ALA A 504 -2.67 18.40 28.02
C ALA A 504 -2.26 19.71 27.32
N ALA A 505 -2.55 20.86 27.94
CA ALA A 505 -2.13 22.15 27.41
C ALA A 505 -0.61 22.33 27.42
N VAL A 506 0.06 21.77 28.44
CA VAL A 506 1.54 21.86 28.61
C VAL A 506 2.27 21.04 27.56
N CYS A 507 1.76 19.85 27.19
CA CYS A 507 2.32 19.06 26.07
C CYS A 507 2.32 19.85 24.75
N ILE A 508 1.24 20.57 24.47
CA ILE A 508 1.17 21.38 23.25
C ILE A 508 2.07 22.61 23.38
N ASP A 509 2.21 23.21 24.55
CA ASP A 509 3.16 24.33 24.78
C ASP A 509 4.61 23.85 24.62
N TYR A 510 4.92 22.63 25.09
CA TYR A 510 6.22 21.99 24.84
C TYR A 510 6.44 21.79 23.33
N ALA A 511 5.48 21.21 22.61
CA ALA A 511 5.58 21.00 21.17
C ALA A 511 5.81 22.32 20.41
N LEU A 512 5.08 23.38 20.78
CA LEU A 512 5.25 24.72 20.20
C LEU A 512 6.61 25.36 20.50
N SER A 513 7.24 25.00 21.61
CA SER A 513 8.55 25.55 22.01
C SER A 513 9.73 24.81 21.38
N HIS A 514 9.55 23.53 20.98
CA HIS A 514 10.66 22.65 20.63
C HIS A 514 10.57 22.00 19.24
N HIS A 515 9.36 21.95 18.63
CA HIS A 515 9.14 21.27 17.36
C HIS A 515 8.73 22.19 16.21
N VAL A 516 8.47 23.49 16.48
CA VAL A 516 8.05 24.42 15.43
C VAL A 516 9.18 24.63 14.43
N CYS A 517 8.87 24.40 13.15
CA CYS A 517 9.78 24.57 12.04
C CYS A 517 9.00 25.08 10.81
N GLY A 518 9.47 26.14 10.15
CA GLY A 518 8.96 26.61 8.86
C GLY A 518 7.45 26.93 8.79
N GLY A 519 6.81 27.20 9.94
CA GLY A 519 5.35 27.44 10.00
C GLY A 519 4.50 26.21 10.31
N GLY A 520 5.08 25.01 10.28
CA GLY A 520 4.53 23.74 10.77
C GLY A 520 5.34 23.21 11.95
N VAL A 521 5.42 21.91 12.08
CA VAL A 521 6.22 21.24 13.11
C VAL A 521 7.07 20.11 12.51
N ASP A 522 8.21 19.88 13.15
CA ASP A 522 9.10 18.79 12.84
C ASP A 522 8.78 17.53 13.68
N PHE A 523 9.26 16.37 13.25
CA PHE A 523 9.11 15.13 13.98
C PHE A 523 9.85 15.16 15.32
N ASN A 524 11.10 15.60 15.29
CA ASN A 524 11.95 15.75 16.47
C ASN A 524 12.30 17.24 16.75
N ARG A 525 13.40 17.56 17.39
CA ARG A 525 13.72 18.92 17.84
C ARG A 525 14.83 19.60 17.03
N ASP A 526 15.28 19.02 15.91
CA ASP A 526 16.42 19.55 15.14
C ASP A 526 16.01 20.58 14.07
N CYS A 527 14.70 20.65 13.75
CA CYS A 527 14.11 21.59 12.78
C CYS A 527 14.80 21.49 11.40
N ASP A 528 14.94 20.27 10.89
CA ASP A 528 15.48 20.02 9.55
C ASP A 528 14.40 20.05 8.46
N GLY A 529 13.09 20.09 8.84
CA GLY A 529 11.97 20.24 7.93
C GLY A 529 10.60 20.27 8.60
N ILE A 530 9.53 20.34 7.81
CA ILE A 530 8.16 20.20 8.30
C ILE A 530 7.71 18.77 8.10
N TRP A 531 7.26 18.11 9.16
CA TRP A 531 6.54 16.86 9.12
C TRP A 531 5.03 17.13 9.06
N TYR A 532 4.42 16.95 7.88
CA TYR A 532 3.04 17.39 7.66
C TYR A 532 2.00 16.55 8.38
N GLU A 533 2.26 15.27 8.62
CA GLU A 533 1.39 14.41 9.43
C GLU A 533 1.31 14.93 10.87
N GLY A 534 2.47 15.18 11.51
CA GLY A 534 2.53 15.79 12.84
C GLY A 534 1.91 17.18 12.89
N THR A 535 2.02 17.95 11.81
CA THR A 535 1.36 19.27 11.70
C THR A 535 -0.18 19.12 11.73
N ALA A 536 -0.74 18.08 11.07
CA ALA A 536 -2.17 17.78 11.12
C ALA A 536 -2.62 17.27 12.51
N GLN A 537 -1.80 16.44 13.15
CA GLN A 537 -2.02 15.96 14.53
C GLN A 537 -2.04 17.14 15.51
N LEU A 538 -1.08 18.06 15.39
CA LEU A 538 -1.04 19.29 16.22
C LEU A 538 -2.27 20.17 15.96
N ALA A 539 -2.70 20.32 14.71
CA ALA A 539 -3.93 21.05 14.40
C ALA A 539 -5.12 20.47 15.17
N LEU A 540 -5.31 19.15 15.09
CA LEU A 540 -6.44 18.48 15.73
C LEU A 540 -6.37 18.55 17.27
N ALA A 541 -5.18 18.38 17.85
CA ALA A 541 -4.96 18.57 19.28
C ALA A 541 -5.24 20.00 19.74
N ALA A 542 -4.84 21.00 18.93
CA ALA A 542 -5.15 22.40 19.18
C ALA A 542 -6.65 22.67 19.15
N LEU A 543 -7.38 22.11 18.19
CA LEU A 543 -8.84 22.19 18.11
C LEU A 543 -9.50 21.64 19.37
N GLN A 544 -9.05 20.47 19.83
CA GLN A 544 -9.58 19.81 21.03
C GLN A 544 -9.35 20.65 22.31
N LEU A 545 -8.29 21.47 22.34
CA LEU A 545 -7.99 22.41 23.42
C LEU A 545 -8.62 23.79 23.21
N GLY A 546 -9.44 23.98 22.17
CA GLY A 546 -10.06 25.28 21.85
C GLY A 546 -9.09 26.34 21.31
N ARG A 547 -7.88 25.94 20.88
CA ARG A 547 -6.85 26.82 20.30
C ARG A 547 -7.08 27.04 18.80
N THR A 548 -8.23 27.60 18.42
CA THR A 548 -8.69 27.73 17.03
C THR A 548 -7.70 28.46 16.13
N GLY A 549 -7.04 29.50 16.61
CA GLY A 549 -6.03 30.23 15.84
C GLY A 549 -4.80 29.40 15.51
N LEU A 550 -4.40 28.45 16.37
CA LEU A 550 -3.33 27.50 16.10
C LEU A 550 -3.79 26.46 15.08
N PHE A 551 -5.00 25.92 15.28
CA PHE A 551 -5.63 24.97 14.35
C PHE A 551 -5.64 25.50 12.90
N GLU A 552 -6.15 26.71 12.69
CA GLU A 552 -6.24 27.30 11.33
C GLU A 552 -4.84 27.55 10.72
N ARG A 553 -3.85 27.98 11.52
CA ARG A 553 -2.47 28.15 11.01
C ARG A 553 -1.86 26.84 10.54
N MET A 554 -2.02 25.76 11.31
CA MET A 554 -1.48 24.45 10.94
C MET A 554 -2.13 23.92 9.67
N LEU A 555 -3.46 24.05 9.54
CA LEU A 555 -4.17 23.68 8.31
C LEU A 555 -3.69 24.51 7.10
N ALA A 556 -3.55 25.82 7.25
CA ALA A 556 -3.06 26.68 6.18
C ALA A 556 -1.64 26.28 5.70
N THR A 557 -0.75 25.88 6.62
CA THR A 557 0.58 25.35 6.28
C THR A 557 0.50 24.08 5.44
N ILE A 558 -0.38 23.15 5.81
CA ILE A 558 -0.58 21.89 5.07
C ILE A 558 -1.18 22.18 3.67
N GLU A 559 -2.20 23.03 3.61
CA GLU A 559 -2.90 23.37 2.37
C GLU A 559 -1.98 24.08 1.36
N ALA A 560 -1.04 24.89 1.86
CA ALA A 560 -0.02 25.54 1.02
C ALA A 560 1.01 24.55 0.43
N ALA A 561 1.21 23.39 1.08
CA ALA A 561 2.15 22.36 0.65
C ALA A 561 1.49 21.23 -0.16
N GLN A 562 0.16 21.26 -0.32
CA GLN A 562 -0.57 20.22 -1.04
C GLN A 562 -0.09 20.11 -2.49
N LEU A 563 0.25 18.89 -2.91
CA LEU A 563 0.72 18.58 -4.26
C LEU A 563 -0.41 18.70 -5.31
N GLU A 564 -0.05 18.76 -6.59
CA GLU A 564 -1.02 18.81 -7.70
C GLU A 564 -1.97 17.60 -7.69
N SER A 565 -1.48 16.42 -7.28
CA SER A 565 -2.30 15.22 -7.10
C SER A 565 -3.38 15.37 -6.02
N GLY A 566 -3.27 16.36 -5.15
CA GLY A 566 -4.11 16.53 -3.96
C GLY A 566 -3.54 15.86 -2.72
N ALA A 567 -2.40 15.19 -2.83
CA ALA A 567 -1.69 14.61 -1.70
C ALA A 567 -1.13 15.69 -0.76
N VAL A 568 -1.09 15.35 0.52
CA VAL A 568 -0.21 16.00 1.49
C VAL A 568 1.12 15.25 1.48
N PRO A 569 2.27 15.91 1.27
CA PRO A 569 3.55 15.21 1.33
C PRO A 569 3.87 14.75 2.76
N ALA A 570 4.72 13.71 2.92
CA ALA A 570 5.15 13.27 4.24
C ALA A 570 6.01 14.36 4.92
N ALA A 571 6.93 14.95 4.18
CA ALA A 571 7.84 15.98 4.67
C ALA A 571 8.02 17.13 3.67
N SER A 572 8.51 18.28 4.13
CA SER A 572 8.82 19.43 3.27
C SER A 572 10.13 19.26 2.48
N VAL A 573 10.97 18.33 2.89
CA VAL A 573 12.29 18.04 2.31
C VAL A 573 12.51 16.53 2.19
N ASP A 574 13.43 16.11 1.33
CA ASP A 574 13.93 14.74 1.33
C ASP A 574 14.96 14.58 2.46
N GLY A 575 14.80 13.53 3.28
CA GLY A 575 15.73 13.20 4.34
C GLY A 575 15.44 13.88 5.69
N LEU A 576 14.21 14.36 5.94
CA LEU A 576 13.81 14.83 7.27
C LEU A 576 14.02 13.71 8.29
N THR A 577 14.81 13.98 9.33
CA THR A 577 15.23 12.96 10.30
C THR A 577 14.21 12.74 11.41
N THR A 578 14.11 11.49 11.88
CA THR A 578 13.28 11.14 13.05
C THR A 578 14.11 11.04 14.34
N GLY A 579 15.43 10.93 14.21
CA GLY A 579 16.32 10.61 15.31
C GLY A 579 16.33 9.11 15.69
N PHE A 580 15.52 8.29 15.02
CA PHE A 580 15.53 6.83 15.15
C PHE A 580 16.37 6.17 14.05
N LYS A 581 16.78 4.94 14.31
CA LYS A 581 17.52 4.09 13.37
C LYS A 581 16.63 2.98 12.85
N VAL A 582 16.80 2.61 11.58
CA VAL A 582 16.14 1.43 11.02
C VAL A 582 16.93 0.18 11.40
N SER A 583 16.24 -0.87 11.84
CA SER A 583 16.84 -2.14 12.27
C SER A 583 17.27 -3.01 11.08
N VAL A 584 18.18 -2.50 10.25
CA VAL A 584 18.78 -3.21 9.11
C VAL A 584 20.30 -3.09 9.15
N GLU A 585 21.00 -3.82 8.29
CA GLU A 585 22.45 -3.73 8.18
C GLU A 585 22.89 -2.28 7.90
N GLY A 586 23.92 -1.81 8.62
CA GLY A 586 24.38 -0.42 8.57
C GLY A 586 23.59 0.55 9.42
N ASN A 587 22.45 0.13 10.00
CA ASN A 587 21.64 0.90 10.94
C ASN A 587 21.39 2.35 10.50
N PRO A 588 20.86 2.58 9.27
CA PRO A 588 20.65 3.93 8.74
C PRO A 588 19.61 4.70 9.53
N ASP A 589 19.60 6.03 9.39
CA ASP A 589 18.55 6.87 9.96
C ASP A 589 17.21 6.57 9.31
N TRP A 590 16.15 6.52 10.12
CA TRP A 590 14.77 6.58 9.63
C TRP A 590 14.47 8.03 9.27
N VAL A 591 14.20 8.26 7.99
CA VAL A 591 13.94 9.60 7.46
C VAL A 591 12.66 9.64 6.63
N TYR A 592 12.03 10.81 6.59
CA TYR A 592 10.92 11.10 5.70
C TYR A 592 11.38 11.79 4.41
N TYR A 593 10.56 11.67 3.37
CA TYR A 593 10.83 12.22 2.05
C TYR A 593 9.69 13.12 1.58
N HIS A 594 10.02 14.08 0.71
CA HIS A 594 9.01 14.93 0.06
C HIS A 594 8.26 14.13 -1.01
N ARG A 595 7.39 13.24 -0.57
CA ARG A 595 6.53 12.39 -1.41
C ARG A 595 5.10 12.48 -0.93
N GLY A 596 4.11 12.50 -1.86
CA GLY A 596 2.71 12.38 -1.51
C GLY A 596 2.46 11.17 -0.62
N HIS A 597 1.82 11.35 0.55
CA HIS A 597 1.72 10.34 1.58
C HIS A 597 0.26 10.12 2.01
N VAL A 598 -0.16 8.85 2.03
CA VAL A 598 -1.54 8.47 2.40
C VAL A 598 -1.83 8.82 3.86
N GLY A 599 -0.92 8.49 4.79
CA GLY A 599 -1.07 8.78 6.21
C GLY A 599 -1.23 10.29 6.48
N ALA A 600 -0.29 11.11 5.99
CA ALA A 600 -0.37 12.57 6.15
C ALA A 600 -1.64 13.16 5.53
N THR A 601 -2.06 12.64 4.35
CA THR A 601 -3.29 13.08 3.68
C THR A 601 -4.53 12.69 4.48
N ALA A 602 -4.57 11.49 5.04
CA ALA A 602 -5.69 11.02 5.87
C ALA A 602 -5.80 11.85 7.17
N TRP A 603 -4.68 12.14 7.84
CA TRP A 603 -4.66 13.02 9.01
C TRP A 603 -5.14 14.45 8.67
N TYR A 604 -4.73 15.00 7.53
CA TYR A 604 -5.24 16.30 7.09
C TYR A 604 -6.76 16.26 6.86
N VAL A 605 -7.28 15.23 6.19
CA VAL A 605 -8.74 15.07 5.99
C VAL A 605 -9.46 15.03 7.33
N LEU A 606 -8.98 14.24 8.30
CA LEU A 606 -9.56 14.14 9.63
C LEU A 606 -9.47 15.47 10.41
N ALA A 607 -8.33 16.14 10.36
CA ALA A 607 -8.14 17.43 10.99
C ALA A 607 -9.10 18.47 10.40
N ARG A 608 -9.23 18.53 9.07
CA ARG A 608 -10.12 19.49 8.38
C ARG A 608 -11.60 19.24 8.69
N LEU A 609 -11.98 17.97 8.93
CA LEU A 609 -13.32 17.58 9.37
C LEU A 609 -13.53 17.72 10.89
N GLY A 610 -12.48 18.02 11.65
CA GLY A 610 -12.53 18.12 13.12
C GLY A 610 -12.78 16.76 13.80
N VAL A 611 -12.39 15.65 13.17
CA VAL A 611 -12.62 14.29 13.64
C VAL A 611 -11.38 13.74 14.33
N ASN A 612 -11.49 13.39 15.61
CA ASN A 612 -10.45 12.70 16.36
C ASN A 612 -10.51 11.19 16.08
N PRO A 613 -9.52 10.61 15.36
CA PRO A 613 -9.56 9.21 14.95
C PRO A 613 -9.53 8.21 16.13
N PHE A 614 -8.97 8.59 17.27
CA PHE A 614 -8.90 7.71 18.45
C PHE A 614 -10.30 7.33 18.97
N TRP A 615 -11.27 8.23 18.87
CA TRP A 615 -12.61 8.04 19.47
C TRP A 615 -13.77 8.07 18.46
N PHE A 616 -13.46 8.15 17.18
CA PHE A 616 -14.44 8.17 16.07
C PHE A 616 -15.12 6.80 15.76
#